data_53eb6b76e25a9fff5660bd63fa3c0483
#
_entry.id   53eb6b76e25a9fff5660bd63fa3c0483
#
_cell.length_a   1.000
_cell.length_b   1.000
_cell.length_c   1.000
_cell.angle_alpha   90.00
_cell.angle_beta   90.00
_cell.angle_gamma   90.00
#
_symmetry.space_group_name_H-M   'P 1'
#
loop_
_entity.id
_entity.type
_entity.pdbx_description
1 polymer ?
#
loop_
_entity_poly.entity_id
_entity_poly.type
_entity_poly.pdbx_seq_one_letter_code
_entity_poly.pdbx_strand_id
1 'polypeptide(L)'
;MIASYLGTVFGSASAPAFARSPGRALRPALALAALALLAGCASAPKTVPLDTSITAQGQNSRVRYIMLHYTAGDTARSLKVLSQGQVSSHYLITDDRVPKAYRLVDETRNAWHAGDGSWYGQSWLNTSSIGIEIVNMGPIGTQWQPYSDAQVSLLIRLIREIAARHDVKPQHIIGHSDASPQRKTDPGPAFPWQKLAQAGIGRWYDVNTVAQFSASLAQTGLPDVLWFQRELARVGYAVPQHGQLDRATINVLAAFQMHYRPARYDGQPDIETAAILSALE
;
A
#
# COMPACT_ATOMS: atom_id res chain seq x y z
N MET A 1 -25.66 -34.10 -49.89
CA MET A 1 -26.51 -33.70 -51.07
C MET A 1 -25.90 -32.42 -51.63
N ILE A 2 -25.21 -32.57 -52.75
CA ILE A 2 -25.41 -31.95 -54.07
C ILE A 2 -24.90 -30.50 -54.06
N ALA A 3 -23.81 -30.26 -54.65
CA ALA A 3 -23.27 -30.19 -56.03
C ALA A 3 -23.07 -28.72 -56.46
N SER A 4 -21.84 -28.31 -56.63
CA SER A 4 -21.18 -28.00 -57.91
C SER A 4 -21.90 -27.08 -58.89
N TYR A 5 -21.25 -25.99 -59.33
CA TYR A 5 -21.05 -25.73 -60.77
C TYR A 5 -19.86 -24.79 -61.04
N LEU A 6 -19.00 -25.24 -61.93
CA LEU A 6 -17.89 -24.54 -62.63
C LEU A 6 -18.40 -23.56 -63.69
N GLY A 7 -17.61 -22.57 -64.00
CA GLY A 7 -17.75 -21.76 -65.21
C GLY A 7 -16.53 -20.91 -65.52
N THR A 8 -15.60 -21.47 -66.26
CA THR A 8 -14.47 -20.82 -66.93
C THR A 8 -14.90 -20.04 -68.16
N VAL A 9 -14.41 -18.79 -68.35
CA VAL A 9 -14.28 -18.23 -69.71
C VAL A 9 -12.99 -17.37 -69.79
N PHE A 10 -12.14 -17.74 -70.76
CA PHE A 10 -10.95 -17.01 -71.21
C PHE A 10 -11.35 -15.78 -72.05
N GLY A 11 -10.68 -14.66 -71.85
CA GLY A 11 -10.74 -13.51 -72.75
C GLY A 11 -9.38 -12.82 -72.78
N SER A 12 -8.64 -13.06 -73.81
CA SER A 12 -7.40 -12.38 -74.15
C SER A 12 -7.67 -10.96 -74.69
N ALA A 13 -7.02 -9.93 -74.17
CA ALA A 13 -6.99 -8.61 -74.75
C ALA A 13 -5.58 -8.01 -74.64
N SER A 14 -5.10 -7.62 -75.80
CA SER A 14 -3.80 -7.05 -76.14
C SER A 14 -3.49 -5.72 -75.40
N ALA A 15 -2.21 -5.55 -75.02
CA ALA A 15 -1.68 -4.33 -74.44
C ALA A 15 -1.37 -3.27 -75.52
N PRO A 16 -1.64 -1.98 -75.28
CA PRO A 16 -1.01 -0.91 -76.09
C PRO A 16 0.30 -0.42 -75.42
N ALA A 17 1.30 -0.23 -76.24
CA ALA A 17 2.59 0.37 -75.89
C ALA A 17 2.42 1.85 -75.48
N PHE A 18 2.84 2.22 -74.29
CA PHE A 18 2.94 3.63 -73.90
C PHE A 18 4.40 4.11 -73.92
N ALA A 19 4.54 5.23 -74.62
CA ALA A 19 5.77 5.97 -74.87
C ALA A 19 6.43 6.46 -73.54
N ARG A 20 7.73 6.32 -73.46
CA ARG A 20 8.56 6.91 -72.37
C ARG A 20 8.66 8.43 -72.58
N SER A 21 8.14 9.22 -71.63
CA SER A 21 8.47 10.64 -71.49
C SER A 21 9.65 10.81 -70.46
N PRO A 22 10.54 11.75 -70.68
CA PRO A 22 11.68 11.98 -69.78
C PRO A 22 11.20 12.73 -68.53
N GLY A 23 11.04 12.02 -67.43
CA GLY A 23 10.64 12.60 -66.15
C GLY A 23 11.79 13.25 -65.39
N ARG A 24 11.61 14.53 -65.15
CA ARG A 24 12.43 15.46 -64.41
C ARG A 24 12.90 14.92 -63.05
N ALA A 25 14.23 14.86 -62.87
CA ALA A 25 14.90 14.53 -61.62
C ALA A 25 14.87 15.71 -60.61
N LEU A 26 13.70 16.15 -60.18
CA LEU A 26 13.59 17.25 -59.18
C LEU A 26 12.82 16.85 -57.91
N ARG A 27 12.52 15.55 -57.67
CA ARG A 27 11.71 15.11 -56.53
C ARG A 27 12.45 14.69 -55.26
N PRO A 28 13.75 14.30 -55.23
CA PRO A 28 14.38 13.93 -53.95
C PRO A 28 14.84 15.12 -53.11
N ALA A 29 15.16 16.28 -53.71
CA ALA A 29 15.66 17.44 -52.97
C ALA A 29 14.60 18.14 -52.12
N LEU A 30 13.33 18.15 -52.54
CA LEU A 30 12.21 18.72 -51.78
C LEU A 30 11.77 17.82 -50.62
N ALA A 31 11.89 16.50 -50.77
CA ALA A 31 11.56 15.56 -49.66
C ALA A 31 12.60 15.62 -48.52
N LEU A 32 13.90 15.80 -48.85
CA LEU A 32 14.94 15.98 -47.81
C LEU A 32 14.83 17.35 -47.11
N ALA A 33 14.42 18.40 -47.78
CA ALA A 33 14.20 19.70 -47.15
C ALA A 33 12.98 19.71 -46.22
N ALA A 34 11.91 18.97 -46.56
CA ALA A 34 10.74 18.81 -45.67
C ALA A 34 11.04 17.97 -44.43
N LEU A 35 11.89 16.94 -44.52
CA LEU A 35 12.35 16.17 -43.34
C LEU A 35 13.27 16.99 -42.42
N ALA A 36 14.09 17.88 -42.96
CA ALA A 36 14.95 18.74 -42.15
C ALA A 36 14.19 19.85 -41.41
N LEU A 37 12.99 20.26 -41.89
CA LEU A 37 12.13 21.23 -41.23
C LEU A 37 11.30 20.63 -40.08
N LEU A 38 11.12 19.30 -40.04
CA LEU A 38 10.45 18.60 -38.94
C LEU A 38 11.41 18.23 -37.78
N ALA A 39 12.72 18.36 -37.96
CA ALA A 39 13.73 18.20 -36.93
C ALA A 39 13.97 19.48 -36.09
N GLY A 40 13.27 20.56 -36.41
CA GLY A 40 13.40 21.82 -35.69
C GLY A 40 12.46 21.91 -34.49
N CYS A 41 13.06 22.00 -33.31
CA CYS A 41 12.48 22.50 -32.06
C CYS A 41 11.69 21.53 -31.18
N ALA A 42 12.24 20.35 -30.89
CA ALA A 42 12.10 19.85 -29.53
C ALA A 42 13.20 20.49 -28.66
N SER A 43 13.06 21.76 -28.34
CA SER A 43 13.89 22.37 -27.30
C SER A 43 13.49 21.66 -25.99
N ALA A 44 14.39 20.78 -25.50
CA ALA A 44 14.24 20.22 -24.16
C ALA A 44 13.97 21.38 -23.18
N PRO A 45 13.04 21.22 -22.22
CA PRO A 45 12.76 22.26 -21.24
C PRO A 45 14.10 22.66 -20.60
N LYS A 46 14.42 23.96 -20.65
CA LYS A 46 15.64 24.50 -20.04
C LYS A 46 15.53 24.25 -18.53
N THR A 47 16.18 23.18 -18.06
CA THR A 47 16.30 22.93 -16.61
C THR A 47 17.23 23.98 -16.02
N VAL A 48 16.87 24.49 -14.85
CA VAL A 48 17.77 25.37 -14.09
C VAL A 48 19.02 24.55 -13.71
N PRO A 49 20.22 25.02 -14.03
CA PRO A 49 21.44 24.37 -13.60
C PRO A 49 21.54 24.49 -12.06
N LEU A 50 21.50 23.36 -11.36
CA LEU A 50 21.61 23.30 -9.89
C LEU A 50 23.02 22.83 -9.53
N ASP A 51 23.69 23.58 -8.65
CA ASP A 51 24.91 23.11 -7.99
C ASP A 51 24.52 22.27 -6.78
N THR A 52 24.83 20.98 -6.81
CA THR A 52 24.55 20.00 -5.75
C THR A 52 25.82 19.59 -4.96
N SER A 53 26.91 20.33 -5.09
CA SER A 53 28.18 20.05 -4.39
C SER A 53 28.11 20.25 -2.88
N ILE A 54 27.12 21.01 -2.40
CA ILE A 54 26.87 21.27 -0.97
C ILE A 54 25.51 20.74 -0.59
N THR A 55 25.47 19.89 0.45
CA THR A 55 24.25 19.30 1.01
C THR A 55 24.11 19.68 2.48
N ALA A 56 22.92 20.13 2.89
CA ALA A 56 22.63 20.42 4.29
C ALA A 56 22.64 19.14 5.14
N GLN A 57 23.23 19.20 6.34
CA GLN A 57 23.21 18.09 7.30
C GLN A 57 21.84 17.94 7.99
N GLY A 58 21.16 19.06 8.27
CA GLY A 58 19.85 19.09 8.93
C GLY A 58 18.71 18.75 7.98
N GLN A 59 18.53 17.46 7.69
CA GLN A 59 17.46 16.95 6.83
C GLN A 59 17.00 15.57 7.30
N ASN A 60 15.76 15.22 6.98
CA ASN A 60 15.22 13.87 7.19
C ASN A 60 14.28 13.50 6.02
N SER A 61 13.89 12.24 5.96
CA SER A 61 12.84 11.80 5.03
C SER A 61 11.48 12.39 5.45
N ARG A 62 10.63 12.73 4.44
CA ARG A 62 9.23 13.04 4.70
C ARG A 62 8.44 11.79 5.16
N VAL A 63 8.90 10.60 4.78
CA VAL A 63 8.27 9.34 5.14
C VAL A 63 8.60 9.00 6.58
N ARG A 64 7.57 8.88 7.41
CA ARG A 64 7.65 8.55 8.84
C ARG A 64 6.94 7.25 9.17
N TYR A 65 6.00 6.81 8.33
CA TYR A 65 5.12 5.68 8.58
C TYR A 65 5.12 4.71 7.40
N ILE A 66 4.91 3.43 7.70
CA ILE A 66 4.53 2.41 6.74
C ILE A 66 3.15 1.91 7.16
N MET A 67 2.16 2.01 6.26
CA MET A 67 0.78 1.60 6.53
C MET A 67 0.41 0.40 5.67
N LEU A 68 -0.09 -0.64 6.34
CA LEU A 68 -0.43 -1.92 5.73
C LEU A 68 -1.94 -2.05 5.53
N HIS A 69 -2.31 -2.57 4.35
CA HIS A 69 -3.68 -2.72 3.91
C HIS A 69 -3.94 -4.11 3.34
N TYR A 70 -5.20 -4.53 3.30
CA TYR A 70 -5.68 -5.55 2.38
C TYR A 70 -6.53 -4.92 1.29
N THR A 71 -6.50 -5.51 0.07
CA THR A 71 -7.16 -4.92 -1.11
C THR A 71 -8.67 -5.15 -1.20
N ALA A 72 -9.24 -6.09 -0.44
CA ALA A 72 -10.62 -6.57 -0.57
C ALA A 72 -10.95 -6.99 -2.02
N GLY A 73 -10.03 -7.65 -2.71
CA GLY A 73 -10.18 -8.10 -4.09
C GLY A 73 -8.99 -8.92 -4.57
N ASP A 74 -9.13 -9.50 -5.75
CA ASP A 74 -8.06 -10.23 -6.44
C ASP A 74 -6.99 -9.30 -7.01
N THR A 75 -5.88 -9.88 -7.51
CA THR A 75 -4.75 -9.14 -8.09
C THR A 75 -5.18 -8.26 -9.28
N ALA A 76 -6.01 -8.76 -10.19
CA ALA A 76 -6.39 -8.00 -11.40
C ALA A 76 -7.24 -6.77 -11.06
N ARG A 77 -8.23 -6.94 -10.19
CA ARG A 77 -9.06 -5.85 -9.66
C ARG A 77 -8.21 -4.83 -8.89
N SER A 78 -7.34 -5.30 -8.01
CA SER A 78 -6.49 -4.46 -7.18
C SER A 78 -5.55 -3.59 -8.02
N LEU A 79 -4.88 -4.17 -9.04
CA LEU A 79 -4.06 -3.41 -9.98
C LEU A 79 -4.89 -2.35 -10.70
N LYS A 80 -6.08 -2.69 -11.20
CA LYS A 80 -6.95 -1.74 -11.89
C LYS A 80 -7.37 -0.58 -10.97
N VAL A 81 -7.83 -0.88 -9.76
CA VAL A 81 -8.30 0.14 -8.80
C VAL A 81 -7.17 1.07 -8.38
N LEU A 82 -5.99 0.52 -8.06
CA LEU A 82 -4.87 1.30 -7.52
C LEU A 82 -4.07 2.07 -8.60
N SER A 83 -4.20 1.70 -9.88
CA SER A 83 -3.51 2.37 -10.99
C SER A 83 -4.40 3.29 -11.82
N GLN A 84 -5.72 3.08 -11.82
CA GLN A 84 -6.67 3.81 -12.67
C GLN A 84 -7.83 4.44 -11.88
N GLY A 85 -7.95 4.12 -10.58
CA GLY A 85 -9.01 4.65 -9.71
C GLY A 85 -8.63 5.95 -9.02
N GLN A 86 -9.48 6.36 -8.05
CA GLN A 86 -9.28 7.54 -7.22
C GLN A 86 -8.40 7.29 -5.99
N VAL A 87 -8.12 6.02 -5.68
CA VAL A 87 -7.22 5.60 -4.60
C VAL A 87 -5.96 5.00 -5.21
N SER A 88 -4.85 5.08 -4.48
CA SER A 88 -3.57 4.53 -4.91
C SER A 88 -2.76 4.09 -3.71
N SER A 89 -1.76 3.23 -3.92
CA SER A 89 -0.78 2.85 -2.92
C SER A 89 0.61 2.88 -3.53
N HIS A 90 1.65 2.98 -2.72
CA HIS A 90 3.01 2.95 -3.22
C HIS A 90 3.37 1.56 -3.74
N TYR A 91 2.94 0.53 -3.02
CA TYR A 91 3.23 -0.85 -3.36
C TYR A 91 1.98 -1.72 -3.32
N LEU A 92 1.98 -2.76 -4.17
CA LEU A 92 1.02 -3.86 -4.15
C LEU A 92 1.77 -5.19 -4.14
N ILE A 93 1.44 -6.07 -3.20
CA ILE A 93 1.93 -7.46 -3.15
C ILE A 93 0.80 -8.38 -3.60
N THR A 94 1.07 -9.22 -4.60
CA THR A 94 0.08 -10.15 -5.18
C THR A 94 -0.09 -11.41 -4.34
N ASP A 95 -1.18 -12.16 -4.57
CA ASP A 95 -1.48 -13.44 -3.93
C ASP A 95 -1.09 -14.67 -4.79
N ASP A 96 -0.29 -14.46 -5.83
CA ASP A 96 0.24 -15.54 -6.66
C ASP A 96 1.04 -16.55 -5.81
N ARG A 97 1.19 -17.79 -6.31
CA ARG A 97 2.06 -18.80 -5.69
C ARG A 97 3.49 -18.28 -5.49
N VAL A 98 3.99 -17.47 -6.41
CA VAL A 98 5.22 -16.69 -6.29
C VAL A 98 4.81 -15.22 -6.33
N PRO A 99 4.61 -14.57 -5.17
CA PRO A 99 4.11 -13.21 -5.12
C PRO A 99 5.06 -12.20 -5.77
N LYS A 100 4.48 -11.17 -6.36
CA LYS A 100 5.20 -10.04 -6.94
C LYS A 100 4.91 -8.77 -6.14
N ALA A 101 5.90 -7.90 -6.02
CA ALA A 101 5.72 -6.55 -5.52
C ALA A 101 5.73 -5.58 -6.71
N TYR A 102 4.62 -4.86 -6.90
CA TYR A 102 4.52 -3.76 -7.85
C TYR A 102 4.78 -2.44 -7.11
N ARG A 103 5.62 -1.57 -7.66
CA ARG A 103 5.70 -0.16 -7.26
C ARG A 103 4.78 0.63 -8.17
N LEU A 104 3.69 1.16 -7.62
CA LEU A 104 2.65 1.89 -8.35
C LEU A 104 2.84 3.40 -8.25
N VAL A 105 3.33 3.88 -7.09
CA VAL A 105 3.67 5.29 -6.86
C VAL A 105 5.11 5.37 -6.35
N ASP A 106 5.86 6.35 -6.84
CA ASP A 106 7.22 6.60 -6.35
C ASP A 106 7.20 7.12 -4.90
N GLU A 107 8.16 6.68 -4.07
CA GLU A 107 8.21 7.04 -2.65
C GLU A 107 8.39 8.55 -2.38
N THR A 108 8.84 9.30 -3.39
CA THR A 108 8.94 10.77 -3.30
C THR A 108 7.60 11.48 -3.49
N ARG A 109 6.56 10.76 -3.92
CA ARG A 109 5.21 11.28 -4.15
C ARG A 109 4.25 10.78 -3.08
N ASN A 110 3.09 11.40 -2.98
CA ASN A 110 2.00 10.92 -2.11
C ASN A 110 1.13 9.93 -2.85
N ALA A 111 0.78 8.81 -2.22
CA ALA A 111 -0.29 7.92 -2.64
C ALA A 111 -1.56 8.18 -1.80
N TRP A 112 -2.73 7.85 -2.36
CA TRP A 112 -4.03 8.10 -1.74
C TRP A 112 -4.56 6.83 -1.07
N HIS A 113 -4.01 6.45 0.08
CA HIS A 113 -4.32 5.19 0.78
C HIS A 113 -4.81 5.34 2.21
N ALA A 114 -4.38 6.38 2.93
CA ALA A 114 -4.68 6.51 4.36
C ALA A 114 -6.05 7.17 4.64
N GLY A 115 -6.48 8.11 3.78
CA GLY A 115 -7.68 8.91 4.05
C GLY A 115 -7.60 9.63 5.39
N ASP A 116 -8.75 9.80 6.05
CA ASP A 116 -8.81 10.41 7.37
C ASP A 116 -8.36 9.41 8.45
N GLY A 117 -7.44 9.83 9.28
CA GLY A 117 -6.86 9.02 10.34
C GLY A 117 -5.77 9.79 11.08
N SER A 118 -5.31 9.22 12.18
CA SER A 118 -4.27 9.82 13.01
C SER A 118 -3.45 8.74 13.71
N TRP A 119 -2.13 9.00 13.86
CA TRP A 119 -1.22 8.15 14.60
C TRP A 119 -0.22 9.01 15.37
N TYR A 120 -0.11 8.83 16.68
CA TYR A 120 0.64 9.72 17.59
C TYR A 120 0.32 11.21 17.37
N GLY A 121 -0.97 11.54 17.16
CA GLY A 121 -1.42 12.91 16.91
C GLY A 121 -1.13 13.46 15.51
N GLN A 122 -0.40 12.72 14.67
CA GLN A 122 -0.16 13.10 13.28
C GLN A 122 -1.35 12.70 12.41
N SER A 123 -1.99 13.69 11.77
CA SER A 123 -2.97 13.52 10.71
C SER A 123 -2.34 13.68 9.31
N TRP A 124 -3.16 13.64 8.25
CA TRP A 124 -2.67 13.76 6.85
C TRP A 124 -1.62 12.70 6.48
N LEU A 125 -1.87 11.46 6.90
CA LEU A 125 -0.90 10.37 6.80
C LEU A 125 -0.47 10.05 5.35
N ASN A 126 -1.27 10.37 4.32
CA ASN A 126 -0.84 10.25 2.92
C ASN A 126 0.44 11.05 2.61
N THR A 127 0.70 12.15 3.32
CA THR A 127 1.87 13.00 3.08
C THR A 127 3.14 12.49 3.76
N SER A 128 3.00 11.59 4.73
CA SER A 128 4.09 11.14 5.60
C SER A 128 4.23 9.61 5.70
N SER A 129 3.52 8.85 4.86
CA SER A 129 3.58 7.39 4.88
C SER A 129 3.84 6.79 3.50
N ILE A 130 4.28 5.53 3.55
CA ILE A 130 4.28 4.60 2.43
C ILE A 130 3.14 3.60 2.66
N GLY A 131 2.17 3.54 1.74
CA GLY A 131 1.12 2.53 1.75
C GLY A 131 1.57 1.26 1.03
N ILE A 132 1.30 0.11 1.64
CA ILE A 132 1.53 -1.21 1.04
C ILE A 132 0.20 -1.96 1.07
N GLU A 133 -0.33 -2.22 -0.10
CA GLU A 133 -1.51 -3.05 -0.31
C GLU A 133 -1.08 -4.51 -0.49
N ILE A 134 -1.79 -5.43 0.14
CA ILE A 134 -1.53 -6.87 0.07
C ILE A 134 -2.80 -7.51 -0.45
N VAL A 135 -2.72 -8.20 -1.59
CA VAL A 135 -3.89 -8.85 -2.18
C VAL A 135 -4.43 -9.89 -1.20
N ASN A 136 -5.65 -9.65 -0.74
CA ASN A 136 -6.36 -10.46 0.23
C ASN A 136 -7.83 -9.99 0.25
N MET A 137 -8.77 -10.92 0.36
CA MET A 137 -10.21 -10.60 0.35
C MET A 137 -10.70 -9.98 1.65
N GLY A 138 -9.88 -10.02 2.72
CA GLY A 138 -10.33 -9.62 4.05
C GLY A 138 -11.31 -10.62 4.65
N PRO A 139 -12.46 -10.16 5.18
CA PRO A 139 -13.47 -11.07 5.76
C PRO A 139 -14.20 -11.86 4.68
N ILE A 140 -14.33 -13.19 4.89
CA ILE A 140 -15.09 -14.12 4.05
C ILE A 140 -16.10 -14.82 4.96
N GLY A 141 -17.36 -14.38 4.92
CA GLY A 141 -18.38 -14.83 5.87
C GLY A 141 -18.00 -14.47 7.31
N THR A 142 -17.83 -15.47 8.16
CA THR A 142 -17.43 -15.28 9.57
C THR A 142 -15.92 -15.43 9.80
N GLN A 143 -15.15 -15.69 8.76
CA GLN A 143 -13.71 -15.91 8.83
C GLN A 143 -12.94 -14.80 8.10
N TRP A 144 -11.65 -14.73 8.35
CA TRP A 144 -10.72 -13.85 7.62
C TRP A 144 -9.81 -14.70 6.73
N GLN A 145 -9.57 -14.21 5.52
CA GLN A 145 -8.61 -14.87 4.64
C GLN A 145 -7.20 -14.78 5.24
N PRO A 146 -6.50 -15.91 5.39
CA PRO A 146 -5.11 -15.88 5.84
C PRO A 146 -4.19 -15.32 4.75
N TYR A 147 -3.07 -14.74 5.17
CA TYR A 147 -1.97 -14.33 4.28
C TYR A 147 -1.03 -15.51 4.06
N SER A 148 -0.61 -15.73 2.82
CA SER A 148 0.34 -16.81 2.53
C SER A 148 1.74 -16.50 3.08
N ASP A 149 2.47 -17.53 3.47
CA ASP A 149 3.86 -17.37 3.92
C ASP A 149 4.76 -16.72 2.88
N ALA A 150 4.49 -16.95 1.60
CA ALA A 150 5.21 -16.32 0.50
C ALA A 150 4.95 -14.81 0.43
N GLN A 151 3.68 -14.37 0.56
CA GLN A 151 3.34 -12.95 0.65
C GLN A 151 4.02 -12.29 1.84
N VAL A 152 3.92 -12.90 3.03
CA VAL A 152 4.52 -12.37 4.26
C VAL A 152 6.03 -12.28 4.15
N SER A 153 6.70 -13.26 3.57
CA SER A 153 8.14 -13.25 3.37
C SER A 153 8.59 -12.14 2.41
N LEU A 154 7.83 -11.87 1.34
CA LEU A 154 8.09 -10.76 0.42
C LEU A 154 7.84 -9.41 1.10
N LEU A 155 6.74 -9.28 1.85
CA LEU A 155 6.38 -8.09 2.62
C LEU A 155 7.47 -7.71 3.63
N ILE A 156 7.97 -8.68 4.39
CA ILE A 156 9.06 -8.48 5.37
C ILE A 156 10.30 -7.87 4.70
N ARG A 157 10.72 -8.39 3.56
CA ARG A 157 11.86 -7.83 2.81
C ARG A 157 11.59 -6.41 2.34
N LEU A 158 10.42 -6.17 1.76
CA LEU A 158 10.04 -4.84 1.27
C LEU A 158 10.00 -3.81 2.41
N ILE A 159 9.37 -4.15 3.55
CA ILE A 159 9.30 -3.24 4.70
C ILE A 159 10.71 -2.92 5.23
N ARG A 160 11.61 -3.91 5.34
CA ARG A 160 12.98 -3.67 5.80
C ARG A 160 13.73 -2.67 4.91
N GLU A 161 13.59 -2.80 3.60
CA GLU A 161 14.22 -1.89 2.66
C GLU A 161 13.64 -0.47 2.77
N ILE A 162 12.31 -0.33 2.87
CA ILE A 162 11.66 0.97 3.03
C ILE A 162 12.05 1.59 4.39
N ALA A 163 11.98 0.83 5.47
CA ALA A 163 12.31 1.31 6.81
C ALA A 163 13.79 1.77 6.90
N ALA A 164 14.71 1.06 6.27
CA ALA A 164 16.12 1.45 6.22
C ALA A 164 16.35 2.72 5.41
N ARG A 165 15.65 2.90 4.25
CA ARG A 165 15.77 4.11 3.43
C ARG A 165 15.27 5.37 4.11
N HIS A 166 14.23 5.25 4.92
CA HIS A 166 13.49 6.38 5.49
C HIS A 166 13.65 6.52 7.01
N ASP A 167 14.42 5.65 7.67
CA ASP A 167 14.57 5.57 9.13
C ASP A 167 13.22 5.43 9.86
N VAL A 168 12.31 4.59 9.32
CA VAL A 168 10.99 4.36 9.93
C VAL A 168 11.13 3.53 11.18
N LYS A 169 10.65 4.06 12.30
CA LYS A 169 10.74 3.38 13.61
C LYS A 169 9.71 2.24 13.71
N PRO A 170 9.98 1.20 14.52
CA PRO A 170 9.08 0.04 14.67
C PRO A 170 7.63 0.41 15.00
N GLN A 171 7.40 1.35 15.93
CA GLN A 171 6.06 1.81 16.32
C GLN A 171 5.33 2.61 15.22
N HIS A 172 5.99 2.90 14.12
CA HIS A 172 5.44 3.61 12.97
C HIS A 172 5.13 2.66 11.77
N ILE A 173 5.24 1.35 11.98
CA ILE A 173 4.76 0.33 11.03
C ILE A 173 3.41 -0.15 11.54
N ILE A 174 2.33 0.26 10.88
CA ILE A 174 0.97 0.19 11.40
C ILE A 174 -0.01 -0.39 10.37
N GLY A 175 -1.15 -0.86 10.86
CA GLY A 175 -2.30 -1.17 10.02
C GLY A 175 -3.15 0.09 9.75
N HIS A 176 -3.95 0.06 8.71
CA HIS A 176 -4.92 1.12 8.45
C HIS A 176 -5.95 1.22 9.58
N SER A 177 -6.35 0.09 10.16
CA SER A 177 -7.22 0.04 11.35
C SER A 177 -6.62 0.73 12.56
N ASP A 178 -5.30 0.73 12.74
CA ASP A 178 -4.65 1.42 13.84
C ASP A 178 -4.82 2.94 13.74
N ALA A 179 -4.64 3.48 12.54
CA ALA A 179 -4.75 4.91 12.27
C ALA A 179 -6.20 5.41 12.10
N SER A 180 -7.11 4.53 11.68
CA SER A 180 -8.49 4.88 11.31
C SER A 180 -9.52 3.88 11.88
N PRO A 181 -9.52 3.60 13.19
CA PRO A 181 -10.32 2.53 13.79
C PRO A 181 -11.83 2.74 13.67
N GLN A 182 -12.28 3.96 13.41
CA GLN A 182 -13.71 4.28 13.28
C GLN A 182 -14.30 3.82 11.94
N ARG A 183 -13.47 3.49 10.95
CA ARG A 183 -13.93 3.22 9.57
C ARG A 183 -13.19 2.11 8.85
N LYS A 184 -12.08 1.60 9.42
CA LYS A 184 -11.18 0.64 8.78
C LYS A 184 -10.89 -0.55 9.68
N THR A 185 -10.73 -1.71 9.02
CA THR A 185 -10.37 -2.97 9.69
C THR A 185 -9.13 -3.62 9.09
N ASP A 186 -8.64 -3.11 7.94
CA ASP A 186 -7.44 -3.64 7.27
C ASP A 186 -6.14 -3.31 8.06
N PRO A 187 -5.17 -4.22 8.11
CA PRO A 187 -5.08 -5.50 7.42
C PRO A 187 -5.80 -6.67 8.09
N GLY A 188 -6.56 -6.44 9.17
CA GLY A 188 -7.42 -7.40 9.85
C GLY A 188 -6.71 -8.33 10.83
N PRO A 189 -7.49 -9.11 11.64
CA PRO A 189 -6.93 -9.97 12.69
C PRO A 189 -6.18 -11.20 12.15
N ALA A 190 -6.37 -11.57 10.86
CA ALA A 190 -5.59 -12.65 10.24
C ALA A 190 -4.19 -12.20 9.79
N PHE A 191 -3.88 -10.89 9.92
CA PHE A 191 -2.56 -10.39 9.55
C PHE A 191 -1.51 -10.81 10.59
N PRO A 192 -0.37 -11.39 10.17
CA PRO A 192 0.58 -12.04 11.08
C PRO A 192 1.58 -11.05 11.71
N TRP A 193 1.09 -10.07 12.49
CA TRP A 193 1.90 -9.06 13.17
C TRP A 193 3.03 -9.64 14.00
N GLN A 194 2.76 -10.70 14.78
CA GLN A 194 3.78 -11.37 15.58
C GLN A 194 4.94 -11.91 14.73
N LYS A 195 4.63 -12.46 13.53
CA LYS A 195 5.67 -12.96 12.61
C LYS A 195 6.53 -11.84 12.05
N LEU A 196 5.94 -10.65 11.79
CA LEU A 196 6.70 -9.46 11.41
C LEU A 196 7.63 -9.03 12.54
N ALA A 197 7.12 -8.98 13.78
CA ALA A 197 7.91 -8.60 14.96
C ALA A 197 9.09 -9.56 15.21
N GLN A 198 8.89 -10.88 15.07
CA GLN A 198 9.97 -11.89 15.12
C GLN A 198 11.04 -11.66 14.04
N ALA A 199 10.66 -11.03 12.94
CA ALA A 199 11.59 -10.60 11.88
C ALA A 199 12.18 -9.20 12.13
N GLY A 200 11.94 -8.57 13.30
CA GLY A 200 12.42 -7.24 13.66
C GLY A 200 11.63 -6.09 13.02
N ILE A 201 10.38 -6.34 12.61
CA ILE A 201 9.51 -5.36 11.95
C ILE A 201 8.30 -5.09 12.83
N GLY A 202 8.04 -3.80 13.08
CA GLY A 202 6.95 -3.38 13.94
C GLY A 202 7.27 -3.56 15.42
N ARG A 203 6.32 -3.11 16.25
CA ARG A 203 6.40 -3.23 17.70
C ARG A 203 5.59 -4.45 18.16
N TRP A 204 6.11 -5.16 19.13
CA TRP A 204 5.41 -6.27 19.80
C TRP A 204 5.74 -6.27 21.27
N TYR A 205 4.98 -6.99 22.07
CA TYR A 205 5.17 -7.15 23.49
C TYR A 205 6.06 -8.35 23.83
N ASP A 206 6.72 -8.29 24.99
CA ASP A 206 7.36 -9.45 25.60
C ASP A 206 6.33 -10.29 26.37
N VAL A 207 6.28 -11.60 26.08
CA VAL A 207 5.27 -12.50 26.66
C VAL A 207 5.42 -12.69 28.17
N ASN A 208 6.66 -12.62 28.72
CA ASN A 208 6.92 -12.76 30.14
C ASN A 208 6.45 -11.50 30.88
N THR A 209 6.68 -10.33 30.28
CA THR A 209 6.20 -9.04 30.79
C THR A 209 4.67 -9.00 30.82
N VAL A 210 3.99 -9.48 29.76
CA VAL A 210 2.54 -9.61 29.75
C VAL A 210 2.05 -10.56 30.84
N ALA A 211 2.71 -11.70 31.07
CA ALA A 211 2.36 -12.63 32.13
C ALA A 211 2.47 -12.00 33.53
N GLN A 212 3.51 -11.22 33.78
CA GLN A 212 3.71 -10.48 35.04
C GLN A 212 2.60 -9.46 35.29
N PHE A 213 2.28 -8.62 34.27
CA PHE A 213 1.18 -7.66 34.37
C PHE A 213 -0.18 -8.36 34.55
N SER A 214 -0.42 -9.46 33.84
CA SER A 214 -1.66 -10.24 33.99
C SER A 214 -1.82 -10.76 35.40
N ALA A 215 -0.76 -11.30 36.02
CA ALA A 215 -0.79 -11.78 37.42
C ALA A 215 -1.03 -10.64 38.43
N SER A 216 -0.44 -9.47 38.20
CA SER A 216 -0.69 -8.27 39.00
C SER A 216 -2.14 -7.80 38.90
N LEU A 217 -2.66 -7.68 37.65
CA LEU A 217 -4.04 -7.24 37.42
C LEU A 217 -5.09 -8.22 37.91
N ALA A 218 -4.76 -9.52 37.95
CA ALA A 218 -5.67 -10.52 38.59
C ALA A 218 -5.85 -10.26 40.07
N GLN A 219 -4.90 -9.61 40.76
CA GLN A 219 -4.96 -9.26 42.16
C GLN A 219 -5.57 -7.87 42.38
N THR A 220 -5.23 -6.90 41.57
CA THR A 220 -5.64 -5.50 41.71
C THR A 220 -6.98 -5.17 41.06
N GLY A 221 -7.43 -6.01 40.11
CA GLY A 221 -8.65 -5.83 39.34
C GLY A 221 -8.40 -5.17 38.00
N LEU A 222 -9.44 -5.19 37.17
CA LEU A 222 -9.41 -4.55 35.86
C LEU A 222 -9.39 -3.01 35.98
N PRO A 223 -8.47 -2.29 35.29
CA PRO A 223 -8.50 -0.84 35.29
C PRO A 223 -9.79 -0.26 34.69
N ASP A 224 -10.09 0.99 35.00
CA ASP A 224 -11.22 1.69 34.44
C ASP A 224 -11.05 2.06 32.95
N VAL A 225 -12.13 2.47 32.32
CA VAL A 225 -12.12 2.83 30.89
C VAL A 225 -11.18 4.00 30.58
N LEU A 226 -11.06 4.97 31.50
CA LEU A 226 -10.16 6.11 31.31
C LEU A 226 -8.70 5.67 31.27
N TRP A 227 -8.32 4.67 32.07
CA TRP A 227 -6.99 4.09 31.99
C TRP A 227 -6.72 3.47 30.61
N PHE A 228 -7.66 2.67 30.06
CA PHE A 228 -7.53 2.11 28.72
C PHE A 228 -7.39 3.21 27.65
N GLN A 229 -8.20 4.26 27.73
CA GLN A 229 -8.12 5.39 26.80
C GLN A 229 -6.75 6.08 26.86
N ARG A 230 -6.19 6.29 28.05
CA ARG A 230 -4.86 6.88 28.22
C ARG A 230 -3.75 5.98 27.69
N GLU A 231 -3.80 4.70 27.97
CA GLU A 231 -2.80 3.75 27.48
C GLU A 231 -2.86 3.56 25.96
N LEU A 232 -4.04 3.50 25.36
CA LEU A 232 -4.21 3.49 23.91
C LEU A 232 -3.63 4.77 23.28
N ALA A 233 -3.86 5.93 23.86
CA ALA A 233 -3.26 7.18 23.40
C ALA A 233 -1.73 7.17 23.53
N ARG A 234 -1.18 6.65 24.64
CA ARG A 234 0.26 6.49 24.88
C ARG A 234 0.93 5.66 23.77
N VAL A 235 0.25 4.60 23.33
CA VAL A 235 0.78 3.71 22.28
C VAL A 235 0.44 4.15 20.86
N GLY A 236 -0.18 5.33 20.68
CA GLY A 236 -0.32 6.01 19.38
C GLY A 236 -1.74 6.19 18.83
N TYR A 237 -2.74 5.51 19.42
CA TYR A 237 -4.11 5.57 18.92
C TYR A 237 -4.80 6.91 19.24
N ALA A 238 -5.59 7.40 18.28
CA ALA A 238 -6.52 8.51 18.53
C ALA A 238 -7.79 7.95 19.19
N VAL A 239 -8.00 8.27 20.48
CA VAL A 239 -9.10 7.77 21.29
C VAL A 239 -9.68 8.88 22.18
N PRO A 240 -11.00 8.93 22.43
CA PRO A 240 -11.60 9.85 23.42
C PRO A 240 -10.96 9.66 24.81
N GLN A 241 -10.95 10.74 25.63
CA GLN A 241 -10.34 10.74 26.97
C GLN A 241 -11.35 11.10 28.05
N HIS A 242 -12.56 10.54 28.01
CA HIS A 242 -13.68 10.92 28.91
C HIS A 242 -14.12 9.81 29.87
N GLY A 243 -13.47 8.64 29.85
CA GLY A 243 -13.74 7.52 30.78
C GLY A 243 -15.01 6.73 30.48
N GLN A 244 -15.65 6.91 29.33
CA GLN A 244 -16.83 6.16 28.92
C GLN A 244 -16.47 5.12 27.85
N LEU A 245 -17.02 3.92 27.97
CA LEU A 245 -16.90 2.87 26.95
C LEU A 245 -17.92 3.11 25.84
N ASP A 246 -17.72 4.17 25.08
CA ASP A 246 -18.54 4.53 23.95
C ASP A 246 -18.11 3.77 22.68
N ARG A 247 -18.87 3.95 21.60
CA ARG A 247 -18.58 3.29 20.32
C ARG A 247 -17.19 3.62 19.77
N ALA A 248 -16.75 4.86 19.96
CA ALA A 248 -15.43 5.28 19.49
C ALA A 248 -14.32 4.56 20.25
N THR A 249 -14.43 4.44 21.58
CA THR A 249 -13.48 3.70 22.41
C THR A 249 -13.49 2.19 22.10
N ILE A 250 -14.68 1.59 21.91
CA ILE A 250 -14.82 0.18 21.50
C ILE A 250 -14.10 -0.09 20.18
N ASN A 251 -14.26 0.77 19.19
CA ASN A 251 -13.62 0.59 17.88
C ASN A 251 -12.08 0.68 17.99
N VAL A 252 -11.54 1.57 18.83
CA VAL A 252 -10.09 1.68 19.06
C VAL A 252 -9.56 0.44 19.79
N LEU A 253 -10.26 -0.02 20.83
CA LEU A 253 -9.92 -1.27 21.53
C LEU A 253 -9.92 -2.46 20.55
N ALA A 254 -10.94 -2.57 19.70
CA ALA A 254 -11.02 -3.64 18.70
C ALA A 254 -9.84 -3.59 17.70
N ALA A 255 -9.48 -2.39 17.22
CA ALA A 255 -8.33 -2.22 16.35
C ALA A 255 -7.00 -2.64 17.02
N PHE A 256 -6.79 -2.20 18.26
CA PHE A 256 -5.66 -2.63 19.08
C PHE A 256 -5.63 -4.15 19.27
N GLN A 257 -6.77 -4.76 19.59
CA GLN A 257 -6.89 -6.20 19.77
C GLN A 257 -6.65 -6.97 18.47
N MET A 258 -7.14 -6.50 17.32
CA MET A 258 -6.83 -7.10 16.02
C MET A 258 -5.33 -7.12 15.73
N HIS A 259 -4.59 -6.09 16.15
CA HIS A 259 -3.16 -6.00 15.99
C HIS A 259 -2.40 -6.93 16.96
N TYR A 260 -2.67 -6.83 18.26
CA TYR A 260 -1.86 -7.43 19.32
C TYR A 260 -2.45 -8.70 19.94
N ARG A 261 -3.75 -8.94 19.78
CA ARG A 261 -4.47 -10.10 20.34
C ARG A 261 -5.61 -10.57 19.42
N PRO A 262 -5.28 -11.08 18.22
CA PRO A 262 -6.26 -11.38 17.16
C PRO A 262 -7.25 -12.51 17.50
N ALA A 263 -7.01 -13.29 18.54
CA ALA A 263 -7.93 -14.35 18.95
C ALA A 263 -9.30 -13.82 19.48
N ARG A 264 -9.32 -12.60 20.03
CA ARG A 264 -10.53 -11.93 20.48
C ARG A 264 -10.38 -10.42 20.36
N TYR A 265 -11.16 -9.82 19.45
CA TYR A 265 -11.07 -8.38 19.08
C TYR A 265 -12.45 -7.71 19.14
N ASP A 266 -13.20 -7.99 20.22
CA ASP A 266 -14.57 -7.49 20.44
C ASP A 266 -14.65 -6.04 20.95
N GLY A 267 -13.50 -5.41 21.19
CA GLY A 267 -13.41 -4.04 21.71
C GLY A 267 -13.80 -3.93 23.19
N GLN A 268 -13.89 -5.04 23.91
CA GLN A 268 -14.17 -5.01 25.34
C GLN A 268 -12.88 -4.95 26.15
N PRO A 269 -12.81 -4.08 27.19
CA PRO A 269 -11.71 -4.08 28.14
C PRO A 269 -11.61 -5.42 28.88
N ASP A 270 -10.40 -5.97 28.97
CA ASP A 270 -10.11 -7.17 29.75
C ASP A 270 -8.65 -7.16 30.27
N ILE A 271 -8.35 -8.07 31.19
CA ILE A 271 -7.04 -8.16 31.84
C ILE A 271 -5.92 -8.42 30.83
N GLU A 272 -6.14 -9.27 29.82
CA GLU A 272 -5.13 -9.58 28.81
C GLU A 272 -4.81 -8.35 27.96
N THR A 273 -5.84 -7.62 27.51
CA THR A 273 -5.67 -6.36 26.78
C THR A 273 -4.92 -5.31 27.62
N ALA A 274 -5.27 -5.19 28.92
CA ALA A 274 -4.56 -4.27 29.83
C ALA A 274 -3.11 -4.68 30.05
N ALA A 275 -2.82 -5.95 30.22
CA ALA A 275 -1.46 -6.46 30.39
C ALA A 275 -0.60 -6.23 29.12
N ILE A 276 -1.17 -6.44 27.94
CA ILE A 276 -0.48 -6.16 26.66
C ILE A 276 -0.19 -4.65 26.52
N LEU A 277 -1.17 -3.78 26.80
CA LEU A 277 -0.97 -2.33 26.80
C LEU A 277 0.15 -1.91 27.76
N SER A 278 0.17 -2.49 28.97
CA SER A 278 1.22 -2.21 29.95
C SER A 278 2.61 -2.70 29.54
N ALA A 279 2.69 -3.76 28.73
CA ALA A 279 3.95 -4.34 28.28
C ALA A 279 4.50 -3.69 26.99
N LEU A 280 3.73 -2.83 26.32
CA LEU A 280 4.19 -2.09 25.14
C LEU A 280 4.92 -0.80 25.59
N GLU A 281 6.22 -0.74 25.32
CA GLU A 281 7.08 0.44 25.54
C GLU A 281 6.95 1.50 24.43
#